data_3802f201a28ed69730268af27349b443
#
_entry.id   3802f201a28ed69730268af27349b443
#
_cell.length_a   1.000
_cell.length_b   1.000
_cell.length_c   1.000
_cell.angle_alpha   90.00
_cell.angle_beta   90.00
_cell.angle_gamma   90.00
#
_symmetry.space_group_name_H-M   'P 1'
#
loop_
_entity.id
_entity.type
_entity.pdbx_description
1 polymer ?
#
loop_
_entity_poly.entity_id
_entity_poly.type
_entity_poly.pdbx_seq_one_letter_code
_entity_poly.pdbx_strand_id
1 'polypeptide(L)'
;MARTLTVSPTQPGAYPTIRDALEVATDDTVISVAPGIYSEALRLDGRRISVVCGGEVGSVTIDAGTAGGSAVSARDADITLHGLVLRAGDAAAVSVRGGRLRMRQCAASARYGAGLAAADGAAVEVTELKVTGGYQGVLIEDSGGSLDRCEIRDVVEDGLIVRLGADPVVRDCTISGTGYRGVYVYQGGRPTLERCEITGTGDVGVSVAAQSVPTLRECFVHATQGPGIQVGRGCRGLIEACTVEDTGAPAIHVEDGATPTIVEGRARATGPRSGDQLDRGIQQDPARVEKLLAELDSMIGLDAVKAEVRALIDEIQVNEWRRNAGLSVGSASNHLIFTGAPGTGKTTVARIYGELLKALGVLPNGKFKEVARRDLVGQYIGHTAEKTTAVFEEALGGVLFIDEAYTLSRSSGGGADFGREAIDTLVKLMEDHRDEVAVIVAGYTQEMIEFLDANAGLASRFAKTMEFVNYSPSELVLIANRIAGQDDYLLGPGLADALLEWFGQLDRDQNFGNAREARRLLEGMRKAQSGRLRALGRMPDRDDLRTLVLDDLLLATR
;
A
#
# COMPACT_ATOMS: atom_id res chain seq x y z
N MET A 1 -9.63 26.37 -34.35
CA MET A 1 -10.65 25.39 -33.88
C MET A 1 -9.88 24.19 -33.36
N ALA A 2 -10.20 23.70 -32.17
CA ALA A 2 -9.59 22.48 -31.66
C ALA A 2 -9.87 21.30 -32.60
N ARG A 3 -8.84 20.55 -32.95
CA ARG A 3 -8.97 19.35 -33.79
C ARG A 3 -9.60 18.24 -32.94
N THR A 4 -10.69 17.63 -33.46
CA THR A 4 -11.31 16.49 -32.76
C THR A 4 -10.98 15.21 -33.50
N LEU A 5 -10.48 14.20 -32.76
CA LEU A 5 -10.27 12.83 -33.25
C LEU A 5 -11.28 11.92 -32.56
N THR A 6 -11.90 11.05 -33.33
CA THR A 6 -12.86 10.08 -32.80
C THR A 6 -12.19 8.72 -32.65
N VAL A 7 -12.36 8.09 -31.50
CA VAL A 7 -11.91 6.72 -31.22
C VAL A 7 -13.14 5.82 -31.14
N SER A 8 -13.18 4.79 -31.99
CA SER A 8 -14.24 3.78 -31.95
C SER A 8 -13.75 2.50 -32.66
N PRO A 9 -13.82 1.34 -32.04
CA PRO A 9 -13.40 0.08 -32.64
C PRO A 9 -14.36 -0.38 -33.77
N THR A 10 -15.55 0.23 -33.88
CA THR A 10 -16.60 -0.22 -34.81
C THR A 10 -16.99 0.83 -35.85
N GLN A 11 -16.64 2.09 -35.67
CA GLN A 11 -17.07 3.17 -36.59
C GLN A 11 -16.04 3.35 -37.71
N PRO A 12 -16.45 3.26 -39.01
CA PRO A 12 -15.56 3.53 -40.11
C PRO A 12 -14.98 4.95 -40.09
N GLY A 13 -13.67 5.07 -40.27
CA GLY A 13 -12.95 6.35 -40.24
C GLY A 13 -12.58 6.88 -38.87
N ALA A 14 -12.97 6.21 -37.78
CA ALA A 14 -12.47 6.46 -36.42
C ALA A 14 -11.19 5.67 -36.16
N TYR A 15 -10.40 6.09 -35.18
CA TYR A 15 -9.23 5.36 -34.71
C TYR A 15 -9.67 4.15 -33.86
N PRO A 16 -9.08 2.96 -34.06
CA PRO A 16 -9.48 1.76 -33.33
C PRO A 16 -9.13 1.80 -31.85
N THR A 17 -8.02 2.49 -31.49
CA THR A 17 -7.55 2.62 -30.11
C THR A 17 -7.28 4.08 -29.75
N ILE A 18 -7.25 4.38 -28.44
CA ILE A 18 -6.91 5.74 -27.97
C ILE A 18 -5.46 6.04 -28.31
N ARG A 19 -4.58 5.05 -28.22
CA ARG A 19 -3.16 5.18 -28.57
C ARG A 19 -2.95 5.58 -30.02
N ASP A 20 -3.67 4.96 -30.98
CA ASP A 20 -3.56 5.33 -32.40
C ASP A 20 -3.98 6.79 -32.63
N ALA A 21 -5.00 7.27 -31.93
CA ALA A 21 -5.40 8.66 -31.99
C ALA A 21 -4.35 9.59 -31.37
N LEU A 22 -3.69 9.17 -30.27
CA LEU A 22 -2.62 9.93 -29.62
C LEU A 22 -1.36 10.04 -30.49
N GLU A 23 -1.04 9.06 -31.32
CA GLU A 23 0.12 9.10 -32.23
C GLU A 23 0.02 10.25 -33.25
N VAL A 24 -1.18 10.59 -33.68
CA VAL A 24 -1.43 11.67 -34.66
C VAL A 24 -1.94 12.96 -34.05
N ALA A 25 -2.19 12.95 -32.74
CA ALA A 25 -2.68 14.12 -32.03
C ALA A 25 -1.57 15.18 -31.91
N THR A 26 -1.94 16.43 -32.11
CA THR A 26 -1.13 17.61 -31.84
C THR A 26 -1.68 18.33 -30.60
N ASP A 27 -0.98 19.33 -30.10
CA ASP A 27 -1.48 20.15 -28.99
C ASP A 27 -2.88 20.71 -29.29
N ASP A 28 -3.67 20.86 -28.25
CA ASP A 28 -5.07 21.29 -28.28
C ASP A 28 -6.03 20.31 -29.00
N THR A 29 -5.60 19.06 -29.21
CA THR A 29 -6.48 18.03 -29.79
C THR A 29 -7.45 17.51 -28.72
N VAL A 30 -8.72 17.36 -29.12
CA VAL A 30 -9.75 16.67 -28.36
C VAL A 30 -9.93 15.24 -28.90
N ILE A 31 -9.71 14.24 -28.06
CA ILE A 31 -9.94 12.83 -28.39
C ILE A 31 -11.29 12.43 -27.80
N SER A 32 -12.28 12.26 -28.66
CA SER A 32 -13.63 11.81 -28.29
C SER A 32 -13.69 10.29 -28.41
N VAL A 33 -13.88 9.61 -27.28
CA VAL A 33 -13.84 8.16 -27.20
C VAL A 33 -15.25 7.60 -27.14
N ALA A 34 -15.60 6.70 -28.06
CA ALA A 34 -16.90 6.03 -28.08
C ALA A 34 -17.07 5.10 -26.86
N PRO A 35 -18.32 4.84 -26.42
CA PRO A 35 -18.59 3.92 -25.32
C PRO A 35 -17.92 2.56 -25.50
N GLY A 36 -17.27 2.06 -24.44
CA GLY A 36 -16.56 0.79 -24.46
C GLY A 36 -15.48 0.66 -23.39
N ILE A 37 -14.81 -0.49 -23.39
CA ILE A 37 -13.68 -0.78 -22.51
C ILE A 37 -12.41 -0.81 -23.37
N TYR A 38 -11.44 0.02 -23.01
CA TYR A 38 -10.15 0.17 -23.67
C TYR A 38 -9.05 -0.31 -22.74
N SER A 39 -8.48 -1.48 -23.03
CA SER A 39 -7.39 -2.08 -22.23
C SER A 39 -6.05 -1.43 -22.58
N GLU A 40 -5.88 -0.17 -22.19
CA GLU A 40 -4.74 0.67 -22.55
C GLU A 40 -4.20 1.44 -21.35
N ALA A 41 -2.88 1.70 -21.36
CA ALA A 41 -2.23 2.67 -20.49
C ALA A 41 -1.80 3.87 -21.34
N LEU A 42 -2.35 5.05 -21.04
CA LEU A 42 -2.12 6.27 -21.80
C LEU A 42 -0.97 7.07 -21.19
N ARG A 43 -0.04 7.50 -22.03
CA ARG A 43 1.07 8.36 -21.64
C ARG A 43 1.02 9.68 -22.40
N LEU A 44 0.90 10.79 -21.65
CA LEU A 44 0.58 12.13 -22.19
C LEU A 44 1.67 13.16 -21.87
N ASP A 45 2.93 12.73 -21.78
CA ASP A 45 4.05 13.59 -21.37
C ASP A 45 4.24 14.79 -22.34
N GLY A 46 4.40 16.01 -21.78
CA GLY A 46 4.69 17.25 -22.52
C GLY A 46 3.61 17.70 -23.48
N ARG A 47 2.39 17.16 -23.41
CA ARG A 47 1.30 17.42 -24.38
C ARG A 47 0.17 18.24 -23.77
N ARG A 48 -0.55 18.95 -24.63
CA ARG A 48 -1.82 19.59 -24.29
C ARG A 48 -2.97 18.88 -25.01
N ILE A 49 -3.65 17.97 -24.29
CA ILE A 49 -4.63 17.06 -24.86
C ILE A 49 -5.86 16.93 -23.94
N SER A 50 -7.04 16.84 -24.59
CA SER A 50 -8.29 16.50 -23.91
C SER A 50 -8.74 15.11 -24.33
N VAL A 51 -9.05 14.23 -23.37
CA VAL A 51 -9.67 12.92 -23.59
C VAL A 51 -11.06 12.95 -22.97
N VAL A 52 -12.08 12.81 -23.80
CA VAL A 52 -13.47 12.97 -23.38
C VAL A 52 -14.32 11.77 -23.78
N CYS A 53 -15.28 11.44 -22.93
CA CYS A 53 -16.30 10.46 -23.26
C CYS A 53 -17.18 10.98 -24.41
N GLY A 54 -17.30 10.22 -25.49
CA GLY A 54 -18.13 10.53 -26.65
C GLY A 54 -19.58 10.07 -26.52
N GLY A 55 -19.98 9.55 -25.36
CA GLY A 55 -21.33 9.10 -25.04
C GLY A 55 -21.79 9.63 -23.68
N GLU A 56 -22.59 8.83 -22.99
CA GLU A 56 -22.98 9.14 -21.60
C GLU A 56 -21.78 9.09 -20.66
N VAL A 57 -21.77 9.96 -19.66
CA VAL A 57 -20.71 10.00 -18.63
C VAL A 57 -20.55 8.61 -17.98
N GLY A 58 -19.31 8.12 -17.94
CA GLY A 58 -19.00 6.79 -17.38
C GLY A 58 -19.16 5.62 -18.35
N SER A 59 -19.58 5.86 -19.60
CA SER A 59 -19.70 4.78 -20.59
C SER A 59 -18.37 4.37 -21.23
N VAL A 60 -17.30 5.10 -20.98
CA VAL A 60 -15.93 4.80 -21.45
C VAL A 60 -15.07 4.39 -20.29
N THR A 61 -14.53 3.18 -20.34
CA THR A 61 -13.56 2.67 -19.36
C THR A 61 -12.18 2.55 -20.01
N ILE A 62 -11.18 3.17 -19.38
CA ILE A 62 -9.76 2.96 -19.71
C ILE A 62 -9.17 2.10 -18.60
N ASP A 63 -8.79 0.88 -18.93
CA ASP A 63 -8.32 -0.12 -17.97
C ASP A 63 -6.88 -0.52 -18.25
N ALA A 64 -5.96 -0.08 -17.41
CA ALA A 64 -4.55 -0.42 -17.46
C ALA A 64 -4.18 -1.65 -16.62
N GLY A 65 -5.14 -2.35 -16.00
CA GLY A 65 -4.87 -3.47 -15.11
C GLY A 65 -4.03 -4.59 -15.73
N THR A 66 -4.24 -4.85 -17.03
CA THR A 66 -3.47 -5.85 -17.79
C THR A 66 -2.27 -5.25 -18.55
N ALA A 67 -2.31 -3.94 -18.84
CA ALA A 67 -1.25 -3.25 -19.59
C ALA A 67 -0.08 -2.82 -18.69
N GLY A 68 -0.28 -2.83 -17.38
CA GLY A 68 0.67 -2.32 -16.37
C GLY A 68 0.76 -0.80 -16.35
N GLY A 69 0.96 -0.22 -15.16
CA GLY A 69 1.05 1.23 -14.98
C GLY A 69 -0.31 1.90 -14.75
N SER A 70 -0.36 3.22 -14.95
CA SER A 70 -1.55 4.05 -14.77
C SER A 70 -2.45 4.02 -16.00
N ALA A 71 -3.78 4.12 -15.81
CA ALA A 71 -4.69 4.32 -16.94
C ALA A 71 -4.36 5.61 -17.71
N VAL A 72 -4.02 6.68 -16.97
CA VAL A 72 -3.47 7.91 -17.53
C VAL A 72 -2.23 8.32 -16.72
N SER A 73 -1.11 8.47 -17.39
CA SER A 73 0.12 9.06 -16.84
C SER A 73 0.51 10.29 -17.65
N ALA A 74 0.90 11.38 -16.96
CA ALA A 74 1.32 12.61 -17.58
C ALA A 74 2.47 13.25 -16.81
N ARG A 75 3.43 13.80 -17.54
CA ARG A 75 4.53 14.61 -17.00
C ARG A 75 4.65 15.91 -17.77
N ASP A 76 4.68 17.03 -17.04
CA ASP A 76 4.80 18.38 -17.61
C ASP A 76 3.79 18.66 -18.74
N ALA A 77 2.56 18.18 -18.57
CA ALA A 77 1.50 18.21 -19.58
C ALA A 77 0.29 19.03 -19.10
N ASP A 78 -0.53 19.51 -20.03
CA ASP A 78 -1.83 20.15 -19.75
C ASP A 78 -2.94 19.21 -20.27
N ILE A 79 -3.53 18.42 -19.37
CA ILE A 79 -4.49 17.40 -19.74
C ILE A 79 -5.88 17.68 -19.21
N THR A 80 -6.87 17.38 -20.01
CA THR A 80 -8.28 17.42 -19.61
C THR A 80 -8.92 16.05 -19.78
N LEU A 81 -9.53 15.53 -18.72
CA LEU A 81 -10.26 14.26 -18.70
C LEU A 81 -11.73 14.53 -18.36
N HIS A 82 -12.66 14.01 -19.15
CA HIS A 82 -14.09 14.22 -18.91
C HIS A 82 -14.91 12.96 -19.14
N GLY A 83 -15.70 12.60 -18.13
CA GLY A 83 -16.71 11.54 -18.22
C GLY A 83 -16.16 10.12 -18.30
N LEU A 84 -14.93 9.87 -17.85
CA LEU A 84 -14.20 8.60 -18.02
C LEU A 84 -14.21 7.77 -16.73
N VAL A 85 -14.17 6.45 -16.89
CA VAL A 85 -13.85 5.49 -15.84
C VAL A 85 -12.40 5.02 -16.04
N LEU A 86 -11.56 5.21 -15.04
CA LEU A 86 -10.11 4.98 -15.09
C LEU A 86 -9.72 3.91 -14.09
N ARG A 87 -9.14 2.81 -14.55
CA ARG A 87 -8.77 1.67 -13.72
C ARG A 87 -7.29 1.31 -13.87
N ALA A 88 -6.64 1.02 -12.76
CA ALA A 88 -5.26 0.53 -12.74
C ALA A 88 -5.08 -0.62 -11.75
N GLY A 89 -3.97 -1.34 -11.87
CA GLY A 89 -3.54 -2.39 -10.95
C GLY A 89 -2.69 -1.82 -9.81
N ASP A 90 -1.38 -1.87 -9.99
CA ASP A 90 -0.39 -1.53 -8.95
C ASP A 90 -0.05 -0.03 -8.90
N ALA A 91 -0.25 0.68 -10.00
CA ALA A 91 -0.01 2.12 -10.09
C ALA A 91 -1.28 2.93 -9.76
N ALA A 92 -1.14 4.24 -9.54
CA ALA A 92 -2.31 5.12 -9.45
C ALA A 92 -3.12 5.10 -10.75
N ALA A 93 -4.45 5.17 -10.66
CA ALA A 93 -5.29 5.18 -11.88
C ALA A 93 -4.99 6.40 -12.75
N VAL A 94 -4.83 7.56 -12.13
CA VAL A 94 -4.33 8.78 -12.77
C VAL A 94 -3.07 9.24 -12.05
N SER A 95 -1.97 9.41 -12.76
CA SER A 95 -0.69 9.89 -12.22
C SER A 95 -0.23 11.11 -13.00
N VAL A 96 -0.09 12.25 -12.32
CA VAL A 96 0.35 13.52 -12.94
C VAL A 96 1.55 14.06 -12.18
N ARG A 97 2.60 14.40 -12.89
CA ARG A 97 3.82 15.02 -12.37
C ARG A 97 4.12 16.31 -13.13
N GLY A 98 4.09 17.43 -12.44
CA GLY A 98 4.17 18.74 -13.09
C GLY A 98 2.97 19.05 -14.00
N GLY A 99 2.96 20.24 -14.62
CA GLY A 99 1.93 20.65 -15.56
C GLY A 99 0.55 20.86 -14.93
N ARG A 100 -0.52 20.59 -15.68
CA ARG A 100 -1.91 20.83 -15.24
C ARG A 100 -2.83 19.65 -15.57
N LEU A 101 -3.64 19.26 -14.59
CA LEU A 101 -4.74 18.31 -14.75
C LEU A 101 -6.09 19.00 -14.55
N ARG A 102 -6.99 18.89 -15.54
CA ARG A 102 -8.41 19.18 -15.36
C ARG A 102 -9.21 17.90 -15.48
N MET A 103 -9.96 17.58 -14.46
CA MET A 103 -10.71 16.33 -14.40
C MET A 103 -12.15 16.60 -13.97
N ARG A 104 -13.12 16.16 -14.78
CA ARG A 104 -14.56 16.39 -14.52
C ARG A 104 -15.38 15.14 -14.72
N GLN A 105 -16.26 14.84 -13.76
CA GLN A 105 -17.23 13.74 -13.83
C GLN A 105 -16.57 12.40 -14.19
N CYS A 106 -15.43 12.12 -13.59
CA CYS A 106 -14.69 10.89 -13.79
C CYS A 106 -14.83 9.95 -12.59
N ALA A 107 -14.62 8.66 -12.85
CA ALA A 107 -14.43 7.67 -11.80
C ALA A 107 -13.01 7.09 -11.88
N ALA A 108 -12.35 6.88 -10.75
CA ALA A 108 -11.00 6.33 -10.70
C ALA A 108 -10.88 5.25 -9.62
N SER A 109 -10.17 4.18 -9.92
CA SER A 109 -9.85 3.14 -8.94
C SER A 109 -8.53 2.46 -9.29
N ALA A 110 -7.75 2.08 -8.27
CA ALA A 110 -6.52 1.33 -8.46
C ALA A 110 -6.40 0.27 -7.36
N ARG A 111 -6.08 -0.96 -7.74
CA ARG A 111 -6.09 -2.09 -6.80
C ARG A 111 -5.09 -1.92 -5.65
N TYR A 112 -3.87 -1.44 -5.94
CA TYR A 112 -2.78 -1.25 -4.97
C TYR A 112 -2.19 0.16 -4.99
N GLY A 113 -2.72 1.06 -5.83
CA GLY A 113 -2.33 2.46 -5.93
C GLY A 113 -3.41 3.42 -5.46
N ALA A 114 -3.20 4.70 -5.71
CA ALA A 114 -4.20 5.74 -5.49
C ALA A 114 -5.17 5.88 -6.68
N GLY A 115 -6.38 6.34 -6.43
CA GLY A 115 -7.28 6.73 -7.52
C GLY A 115 -6.70 7.89 -8.34
N LEU A 116 -6.13 8.90 -7.68
CA LEU A 116 -5.42 10.03 -8.28
C LEU A 116 -4.14 10.31 -7.50
N ALA A 117 -3.02 10.46 -8.19
CA ALA A 117 -1.75 10.93 -7.62
C ALA A 117 -1.24 12.15 -8.40
N ALA A 118 -0.93 13.24 -7.69
CA ALA A 118 -0.35 14.46 -8.25
C ALA A 118 0.92 14.82 -7.49
N ALA A 119 1.99 15.14 -8.22
CA ALA A 119 3.30 15.44 -7.67
C ALA A 119 4.08 16.45 -8.51
N ASP A 120 5.26 16.88 -8.01
CA ASP A 120 6.25 17.69 -8.74
C ASP A 120 5.66 19.03 -9.24
N GLY A 121 4.91 19.75 -8.42
CA GLY A 121 4.33 21.05 -8.76
C GLY A 121 3.12 20.99 -9.70
N ALA A 122 2.44 19.84 -9.80
CA ALA A 122 1.24 19.72 -10.61
C ALA A 122 0.10 20.64 -10.12
N ALA A 123 -0.59 21.32 -11.04
CA ALA A 123 -1.79 22.10 -10.75
C ALA A 123 -3.03 21.26 -11.07
N VAL A 124 -3.81 20.86 -10.07
CA VAL A 124 -5.00 20.02 -10.26
C VAL A 124 -6.29 20.82 -10.14
N GLU A 125 -7.21 20.62 -11.07
CA GLU A 125 -8.58 21.15 -11.04
C GLU A 125 -9.54 19.98 -11.22
N VAL A 126 -10.02 19.42 -10.12
CA VAL A 126 -10.80 18.19 -10.10
C VAL A 126 -12.22 18.48 -9.61
N THR A 127 -13.22 18.10 -10.41
CA THR A 127 -14.62 18.33 -10.08
C THR A 127 -15.42 17.04 -10.29
N GLU A 128 -16.22 16.64 -9.30
CA GLU A 128 -17.09 15.46 -9.35
C GLU A 128 -16.33 14.16 -9.69
N LEU A 129 -15.13 14.01 -9.10
CA LEU A 129 -14.38 12.76 -9.16
C LEU A 129 -14.96 11.77 -8.14
N LYS A 130 -15.19 10.53 -8.58
CA LYS A 130 -15.52 9.41 -7.70
C LYS A 130 -14.36 8.44 -7.62
N VAL A 131 -13.81 8.28 -6.42
CA VAL A 131 -12.84 7.21 -6.11
C VAL A 131 -13.55 6.17 -5.26
N THR A 132 -13.61 4.94 -5.74
CA THR A 132 -14.29 3.86 -5.00
C THR A 132 -13.44 2.61 -4.99
N GLY A 133 -13.17 2.11 -3.78
CA GLY A 133 -12.27 0.97 -3.59
C GLY A 133 -10.82 1.31 -3.91
N GLY A 134 -9.96 0.31 -3.80
CA GLY A 134 -8.52 0.47 -4.00
C GLY A 134 -7.75 0.71 -2.71
N TYR A 135 -6.45 0.96 -2.84
CA TYR A 135 -5.57 1.05 -1.67
C TYR A 135 -5.63 2.43 -1.02
N GLN A 136 -5.50 3.51 -1.81
CA GLN A 136 -5.60 4.90 -1.37
C GLN A 136 -6.57 5.68 -2.26
N GLY A 137 -7.18 6.74 -1.71
CA GLY A 137 -8.07 7.59 -2.47
C GLY A 137 -7.33 8.57 -3.37
N VAL A 138 -6.96 9.73 -2.85
CA VAL A 138 -6.26 10.81 -3.57
C VAL A 138 -4.97 11.16 -2.84
N LEU A 139 -3.86 11.24 -3.57
CA LEU A 139 -2.54 11.62 -3.07
C LEU A 139 -2.08 12.92 -3.75
N ILE A 140 -1.79 13.96 -2.97
CA ILE A 140 -1.26 15.25 -3.44
C ILE A 140 0.07 15.52 -2.75
N GLU A 141 1.15 15.59 -3.52
CA GLU A 141 2.52 15.80 -3.05
C GLU A 141 3.12 17.01 -3.74
N ASP A 142 3.74 17.94 -2.99
CA ASP A 142 4.39 19.13 -3.57
C ASP A 142 3.58 19.75 -4.73
N SER A 143 2.28 19.84 -4.57
CA SER A 143 1.32 20.19 -5.62
C SER A 143 0.13 20.94 -5.02
N GLY A 144 -0.60 21.67 -5.86
CA GLY A 144 -1.75 22.44 -5.42
C GLY A 144 -2.93 22.39 -6.40
N GLY A 145 -3.95 23.18 -6.11
CA GLY A 145 -5.14 23.30 -6.94
C GLY A 145 -6.44 23.02 -6.18
N SER A 146 -7.44 22.47 -6.83
CA SER A 146 -8.74 22.26 -6.20
C SER A 146 -9.34 20.88 -6.46
N LEU A 147 -10.05 20.38 -5.42
CA LEU A 147 -10.97 19.24 -5.50
C LEU A 147 -12.35 19.73 -5.05
N ASP A 148 -13.31 19.73 -5.97
CA ASP A 148 -14.65 20.22 -5.72
C ASP A 148 -15.70 19.14 -5.93
N ARG A 149 -16.58 18.89 -4.95
CA ARG A 149 -17.68 17.90 -4.96
C ARG A 149 -17.20 16.49 -5.33
N CYS A 150 -16.03 16.10 -4.80
CA CYS A 150 -15.49 14.75 -5.01
C CYS A 150 -16.01 13.78 -3.95
N GLU A 151 -16.13 12.52 -4.33
CA GLU A 151 -16.53 11.42 -3.46
C GLU A 151 -15.40 10.37 -3.40
N ILE A 152 -14.84 10.14 -2.21
CA ILE A 152 -13.79 9.15 -1.97
C ILE A 152 -14.34 8.16 -0.95
N ARG A 153 -14.44 6.86 -1.33
CA ARG A 153 -15.04 5.88 -0.44
C ARG A 153 -14.47 4.47 -0.57
N ASP A 154 -14.60 3.72 0.51
CA ASP A 154 -14.31 2.29 0.59
C ASP A 154 -12.85 1.96 0.18
N VAL A 155 -11.89 2.82 0.56
CA VAL A 155 -10.46 2.59 0.33
C VAL A 155 -9.82 1.88 1.51
N VAL A 156 -8.78 1.07 1.23
CA VAL A 156 -8.13 0.22 2.23
C VAL A 156 -7.34 1.02 3.26
N GLU A 157 -6.70 2.10 2.85
CA GLU A 157 -5.93 3.00 3.73
C GLU A 157 -6.58 4.37 3.86
N ASP A 158 -5.85 5.42 3.51
CA ASP A 158 -6.23 6.82 3.69
C ASP A 158 -7.06 7.34 2.50
N GLY A 159 -8.09 8.13 2.80
CA GLY A 159 -8.95 8.72 1.77
C GLY A 159 -8.24 9.83 0.98
N LEU A 160 -7.76 10.85 1.67
CA LEU A 160 -7.00 11.96 1.07
C LEU A 160 -5.67 12.12 1.81
N ILE A 161 -4.58 12.11 1.05
CA ILE A 161 -3.23 12.32 1.56
C ILE A 161 -2.68 13.62 0.98
N VAL A 162 -2.20 14.52 1.85
CA VAL A 162 -1.57 15.79 1.47
C VAL A 162 -0.22 15.92 2.16
N ARG A 163 0.85 15.97 1.39
CA ARG A 163 2.21 15.98 1.92
C ARG A 163 3.21 16.82 1.11
N LEU A 164 4.45 16.92 1.60
CA LEU A 164 5.56 17.63 0.95
C LEU A 164 5.21 19.09 0.63
N GLY A 165 4.58 19.79 1.58
CA GLY A 165 4.23 21.19 1.43
C GLY A 165 3.05 21.48 0.51
N ALA A 166 2.37 20.46 -0.01
CA ALA A 166 1.20 20.60 -0.88
C ALA A 166 0.07 21.42 -0.20
N ASP A 167 -0.64 22.23 -1.00
CA ASP A 167 -1.65 23.16 -0.50
C ASP A 167 -2.99 23.14 -1.29
N PRO A 168 -3.56 21.97 -1.57
CA PRO A 168 -4.83 21.89 -2.30
C PRO A 168 -5.99 22.52 -1.50
N VAL A 169 -6.98 23.04 -2.23
CA VAL A 169 -8.26 23.45 -1.68
C VAL A 169 -9.32 22.38 -1.99
N VAL A 170 -9.93 21.84 -0.94
CA VAL A 170 -10.89 20.73 -1.02
C VAL A 170 -12.25 21.25 -0.55
N ARG A 171 -13.26 21.25 -1.41
CA ARG A 171 -14.58 21.80 -1.12
C ARG A 171 -15.70 20.83 -1.38
N ASP A 172 -16.67 20.84 -0.49
CA ASP A 172 -17.93 20.11 -0.66
C ASP A 172 -17.68 18.62 -1.01
N CYS A 173 -16.62 18.03 -0.46
CA CYS A 173 -16.21 16.65 -0.72
C CYS A 173 -16.67 15.70 0.40
N THR A 174 -16.98 14.46 0.03
CA THR A 174 -17.29 13.38 0.98
C THR A 174 -16.18 12.33 0.96
N ILE A 175 -15.64 12.04 2.14
CA ILE A 175 -14.63 10.99 2.35
C ILE A 175 -15.21 9.99 3.35
N SER A 176 -15.42 8.74 2.92
CA SER A 176 -16.16 7.77 3.73
C SER A 176 -15.63 6.34 3.59
N GLY A 177 -15.82 5.53 4.67
CA GLY A 177 -15.49 4.11 4.61
C GLY A 177 -14.01 3.83 4.37
N THR A 178 -13.09 4.67 4.88
CA THR A 178 -11.65 4.45 4.77
C THR A 178 -11.19 3.43 5.82
N GLY A 179 -10.34 2.50 5.43
CA GLY A 179 -9.83 1.49 6.36
C GLY A 179 -8.89 2.05 7.42
N TYR A 180 -8.34 3.23 7.21
CA TYR A 180 -7.48 3.92 8.16
C TYR A 180 -7.97 5.36 8.36
N ARG A 181 -7.25 6.41 7.89
CA ARG A 181 -7.65 7.81 8.11
C ARG A 181 -8.51 8.35 6.97
N GLY A 182 -9.43 9.24 7.29
CA GLY A 182 -10.17 9.98 6.27
C GLY A 182 -9.24 10.92 5.50
N VAL A 183 -8.57 11.83 6.22
CA VAL A 183 -7.60 12.78 5.68
C VAL A 183 -6.29 12.68 6.46
N TYR A 184 -5.18 12.59 5.76
CA TYR A 184 -3.84 12.62 6.35
C TYR A 184 -3.01 13.77 5.79
N VAL A 185 -2.62 14.69 6.66
CA VAL A 185 -1.81 15.87 6.32
C VAL A 185 -0.48 15.77 7.04
N TYR A 186 0.63 15.67 6.31
CA TYR A 186 1.95 15.55 6.92
C TYR A 186 3.06 16.15 6.05
N GLN A 187 4.30 16.20 6.58
CA GLN A 187 5.47 16.78 5.89
C GLN A 187 5.20 18.20 5.38
N GLY A 188 4.69 19.07 6.26
CA GLY A 188 4.45 20.47 5.95
C GLY A 188 3.25 20.73 5.03
N GLY A 189 2.36 19.76 4.84
CA GLY A 189 1.13 19.94 4.08
C GLY A 189 0.25 21.08 4.62
N ARG A 190 -0.40 21.84 3.73
CA ARG A 190 -1.20 23.04 4.07
C ARG A 190 -2.54 23.07 3.34
N PRO A 191 -3.29 21.97 3.29
CA PRO A 191 -4.57 21.99 2.61
C PRO A 191 -5.58 22.91 3.28
N THR A 192 -6.53 23.39 2.49
CA THR A 192 -7.76 24.00 2.98
C THR A 192 -8.93 23.07 2.67
N LEU A 193 -9.63 22.60 3.72
CA LEU A 193 -10.85 21.80 3.61
C LEU A 193 -12.03 22.68 4.00
N GLU A 194 -13.02 22.80 3.12
CA GLU A 194 -14.22 23.62 3.34
C GLU A 194 -15.47 22.79 3.09
N ARG A 195 -16.38 22.73 4.06
CA ARG A 195 -17.66 22.01 3.99
C ARG A 195 -17.51 20.55 3.54
N CYS A 196 -16.45 19.91 4.01
CA CYS A 196 -16.23 18.49 3.72
C CYS A 196 -16.85 17.61 4.79
N GLU A 197 -17.38 16.46 4.37
CA GLU A 197 -17.84 15.40 5.24
C GLU A 197 -16.82 14.27 5.30
N ILE A 198 -16.37 13.92 6.50
CA ILE A 198 -15.42 12.83 6.73
C ILE A 198 -16.09 11.86 7.70
N THR A 199 -16.33 10.62 7.27
CA THR A 199 -17.14 9.68 8.04
C THR A 199 -16.72 8.21 7.85
N GLY A 200 -17.03 7.36 8.84
CA GLY A 200 -16.81 5.92 8.73
C GLY A 200 -15.34 5.55 8.56
N THR A 201 -14.42 6.25 9.23
CA THR A 201 -12.98 5.95 9.15
C THR A 201 -12.58 4.86 10.13
N GLY A 202 -11.70 3.97 9.73
CA GLY A 202 -11.18 2.90 10.57
C GLY A 202 -10.26 3.36 11.70
N ASP A 203 -9.86 4.64 11.68
CA ASP A 203 -9.06 5.30 12.72
C ASP A 203 -9.46 6.79 12.79
N VAL A 204 -8.53 7.72 12.70
CA VAL A 204 -8.72 9.17 12.81
C VAL A 204 -9.46 9.73 11.60
N GLY A 205 -10.41 10.64 11.83
CA GLY A 205 -11.06 11.36 10.73
C GLY A 205 -10.09 12.25 9.97
N VAL A 206 -9.45 13.21 10.64
CA VAL A 206 -8.41 14.09 10.08
C VAL A 206 -7.17 14.04 10.96
N SER A 207 -6.08 13.52 10.44
CA SER A 207 -4.78 13.43 11.13
C SER A 207 -3.79 14.45 10.56
N VAL A 208 -3.18 15.25 11.44
CA VAL A 208 -2.23 16.31 11.10
C VAL A 208 -0.89 16.04 11.79
N ALA A 209 0.17 15.84 11.03
CA ALA A 209 1.49 15.47 11.54
C ALA A 209 2.63 16.24 10.87
N ALA A 210 3.84 16.10 11.40
CA ALA A 210 5.09 16.56 10.77
C ALA A 210 5.05 18.02 10.28
N GLN A 211 4.85 18.98 11.21
CA GLN A 211 4.90 20.44 11.00
C GLN A 211 3.87 20.99 10.00
N SER A 212 2.78 20.26 9.79
CA SER A 212 1.72 20.67 8.87
C SER A 212 0.82 21.76 9.43
N VAL A 213 0.16 22.50 8.52
CA VAL A 213 -0.65 23.67 8.87
C VAL A 213 -1.96 23.69 8.05
N PRO A 214 -2.87 22.74 8.24
CA PRO A 214 -4.13 22.73 7.51
C PRO A 214 -5.10 23.82 7.98
N THR A 215 -6.05 24.16 7.11
CA THR A 215 -7.24 24.95 7.45
C THR A 215 -8.47 24.09 7.22
N LEU A 216 -9.27 23.87 8.27
CA LEU A 216 -10.55 23.18 8.21
C LEU A 216 -11.66 24.18 8.54
N ARG A 217 -12.64 24.34 7.66
CA ARG A 217 -13.78 25.24 7.84
C ARG A 217 -15.09 24.51 7.56
N GLU A 218 -16.03 24.65 8.46
CA GLU A 218 -17.40 24.11 8.31
C GLU A 218 -17.43 22.62 7.95
N CYS A 219 -16.37 21.86 8.35
CA CYS A 219 -16.31 20.44 8.07
C CYS A 219 -17.11 19.64 9.09
N PHE A 220 -17.69 18.53 8.63
CA PHE A 220 -18.39 17.56 9.47
C PHE A 220 -17.61 16.26 9.55
N VAL A 221 -17.10 15.92 10.74
CA VAL A 221 -16.31 14.72 11.00
C VAL A 221 -17.06 13.85 11.98
N HIS A 222 -17.45 12.65 11.57
CA HIS A 222 -18.25 11.76 12.41
C HIS A 222 -18.06 10.27 12.08
N ALA A 223 -18.59 9.41 12.98
CA ALA A 223 -18.50 7.95 12.85
C ALA A 223 -17.06 7.46 12.62
N THR A 224 -16.08 8.02 13.35
CA THR A 224 -14.66 7.61 13.29
C THR A 224 -14.34 6.66 14.44
N GLN A 225 -13.49 5.65 14.21
CA GLN A 225 -13.06 4.72 15.26
C GLN A 225 -12.10 5.40 16.25
N GLY A 226 -11.21 6.25 15.76
CA GLY A 226 -10.32 7.10 16.54
C GLY A 226 -10.85 8.52 16.72
N PRO A 227 -10.01 9.47 17.20
CA PRO A 227 -10.35 10.89 17.28
C PRO A 227 -10.88 11.42 15.95
N GLY A 228 -11.87 12.32 16.00
CA GLY A 228 -12.35 12.96 14.78
C GLY A 228 -11.26 13.80 14.12
N ILE A 229 -10.54 14.62 14.92
CA ILE A 229 -9.39 15.41 14.46
C ILE A 229 -8.23 15.18 15.43
N GLN A 230 -7.05 14.83 14.90
CA GLN A 230 -5.81 14.73 15.67
C GLN A 230 -4.77 15.72 15.13
N VAL A 231 -4.18 16.52 16.01
CA VAL A 231 -3.12 17.48 15.68
C VAL A 231 -1.85 17.11 16.44
N GLY A 232 -0.86 16.60 15.72
CA GLY A 232 0.42 16.12 16.26
C GLY A 232 1.37 17.23 16.64
N ARG A 233 2.40 16.88 17.40
CA ARG A 233 3.42 17.81 17.92
C ARG A 233 4.04 18.68 16.82
N GLY A 234 4.23 19.97 17.11
CA GLY A 234 4.81 20.95 16.19
C GLY A 234 3.88 21.39 15.07
N CYS A 235 2.69 20.83 14.98
CA CYS A 235 1.68 21.23 13.99
C CYS A 235 0.89 22.47 14.47
N ARG A 236 0.42 23.22 13.50
CA ARG A 236 -0.47 24.38 13.68
C ARG A 236 -1.65 24.22 12.73
N GLY A 237 -2.49 25.20 12.63
CA GLY A 237 -3.60 25.20 11.68
C GLY A 237 -4.83 25.87 12.26
N LEU A 238 -5.86 26.00 11.45
CA LEU A 238 -7.14 26.59 11.82
C LEU A 238 -8.23 25.52 11.73
N ILE A 239 -9.00 25.37 12.79
CA ILE A 239 -10.21 24.52 12.84
C ILE A 239 -11.35 25.48 13.19
N GLU A 240 -12.17 25.85 12.21
CA GLU A 240 -13.20 26.88 12.32
C GLU A 240 -14.58 26.31 11.96
N ALA A 241 -15.55 26.53 12.82
CA ALA A 241 -16.96 26.15 12.65
C ALA A 241 -17.16 24.65 12.30
N CYS A 242 -16.20 23.78 12.66
CA CYS A 242 -16.30 22.34 12.39
C CYS A 242 -17.20 21.65 13.43
N THR A 243 -17.97 20.65 12.97
CA THR A 243 -18.72 19.74 13.84
C THR A 243 -18.00 18.40 13.88
N VAL A 244 -17.66 17.94 15.08
CA VAL A 244 -16.96 16.66 15.31
C VAL A 244 -17.77 15.88 16.33
N GLU A 245 -18.43 14.80 15.90
CA GLU A 245 -19.29 14.02 16.77
C GLU A 245 -19.30 12.54 16.40
N ASP A 246 -19.76 11.68 17.28
CA ASP A 246 -19.76 10.21 17.08
C ASP A 246 -18.38 9.69 16.70
N THR A 247 -17.37 10.07 17.48
CA THR A 247 -15.95 9.73 17.24
C THR A 247 -15.37 9.07 18.48
N GLY A 248 -14.20 8.45 18.32
CA GLY A 248 -13.37 8.06 19.46
C GLY A 248 -13.00 9.27 20.32
N ALA A 249 -12.78 9.06 21.61
CA ALA A 249 -12.41 10.13 22.53
C ALA A 249 -10.89 10.36 22.58
N PRO A 250 -10.43 11.62 22.65
CA PRO A 250 -11.24 12.86 22.58
C PRO A 250 -11.65 13.17 21.14
N ALA A 251 -12.78 13.86 20.95
CA ALA A 251 -13.25 14.22 19.61
C ALA A 251 -12.22 15.03 18.80
N ILE A 252 -11.54 15.96 19.46
CA ILE A 252 -10.36 16.67 18.94
C ILE A 252 -9.20 16.40 19.89
N HIS A 253 -8.17 15.73 19.39
CA HIS A 253 -6.93 15.44 20.11
C HIS A 253 -5.83 16.40 19.68
N VAL A 254 -5.26 17.13 20.63
CA VAL A 254 -4.14 18.05 20.40
C VAL A 254 -2.98 17.59 21.24
N GLU A 255 -1.91 17.16 20.60
CA GLU A 255 -0.71 16.68 21.29
C GLU A 255 0.08 17.83 21.94
N ASP A 256 0.87 17.51 22.97
CA ASP A 256 1.75 18.48 23.62
C ASP A 256 2.74 19.09 22.62
N GLY A 257 2.75 20.43 22.58
CA GLY A 257 3.59 21.19 21.63
C GLY A 257 2.94 21.45 20.27
N ALA A 258 1.70 21.03 20.04
CA ALA A 258 0.88 21.51 18.92
C ALA A 258 0.14 22.80 19.32
N THR A 259 -0.07 23.70 18.37
CA THR A 259 -0.73 24.99 18.60
C THR A 259 -1.77 25.34 17.52
N PRO A 260 -2.79 24.48 17.31
CA PRO A 260 -3.88 24.82 16.41
C PRO A 260 -4.75 25.95 16.99
N THR A 261 -5.35 26.75 16.11
CA THR A 261 -6.41 27.70 16.47
C THR A 261 -7.76 27.03 16.25
N ILE A 262 -8.57 26.89 17.30
CA ILE A 262 -9.90 26.28 17.23
C ILE A 262 -10.93 27.36 17.54
N VAL A 263 -11.84 27.63 16.57
CA VAL A 263 -12.83 28.69 16.63
C VAL A 263 -14.21 28.13 16.32
N GLU A 264 -15.21 28.45 17.13
CA GLU A 264 -16.65 28.18 16.91
C GLU A 264 -16.99 26.72 16.54
N GLY A 265 -16.20 25.73 16.99
CA GLY A 265 -16.46 24.32 16.71
C GLY A 265 -17.40 23.67 17.73
N ARG A 266 -18.16 22.64 17.28
CA ARG A 266 -18.85 21.72 18.17
C ARG A 266 -18.09 20.39 18.17
N ALA A 267 -17.57 20.00 19.31
CA ALA A 267 -16.89 18.72 19.47
C ALA A 267 -17.61 17.89 20.53
N ARG A 268 -18.15 16.74 20.15
CA ARG A 268 -18.80 15.81 21.05
C ARG A 268 -18.37 14.38 20.72
N ALA A 269 -17.48 13.83 21.53
CA ALA A 269 -17.20 12.40 21.49
C ALA A 269 -18.39 11.64 22.11
N THR A 270 -18.85 10.61 21.46
CA THR A 270 -19.87 9.69 21.99
C THR A 270 -19.25 8.46 22.63
N GLY A 271 -17.93 8.25 22.40
CA GLY A 271 -17.15 7.22 23.06
C GLY A 271 -16.75 7.58 24.50
N PRO A 272 -16.28 6.63 25.31
CA PRO A 272 -15.83 6.86 26.68
C PRO A 272 -14.66 7.87 26.72
N ARG A 273 -14.65 8.75 27.74
CA ARG A 273 -13.63 9.80 27.91
C ARG A 273 -12.24 9.18 28.13
N SER A 274 -11.21 9.68 27.46
CA SER A 274 -9.82 9.20 27.52
C SER A 274 -9.12 9.35 28.87
N GLY A 275 -9.77 9.83 29.92
CA GLY A 275 -9.25 9.85 31.29
C GLY A 275 -9.40 8.51 32.03
N ASP A 276 -10.32 7.65 31.57
CA ASP A 276 -10.57 6.32 32.12
C ASP A 276 -10.01 5.19 31.23
N GLN A 277 -9.39 5.51 30.10
CA GLN A 277 -8.95 4.53 29.09
C GLN A 277 -7.46 4.16 29.16
N LEU A 278 -6.71 4.63 30.16
CA LEU A 278 -5.43 3.99 30.48
C LEU A 278 -5.62 2.55 30.99
N ASP A 279 -6.88 2.07 31.12
CA ASP A 279 -7.21 0.75 31.67
C ASP A 279 -8.26 -0.04 30.88
N ARG A 280 -8.58 0.36 29.63
CA ARG A 280 -9.30 -0.54 28.72
C ARG A 280 -8.31 -1.06 27.71
N GLY A 281 -7.82 -2.27 27.99
CA GLY A 281 -7.02 -3.04 27.08
C GLY A 281 -7.63 -2.98 25.67
N ILE A 282 -6.81 -2.72 24.66
CA ILE A 282 -7.17 -2.82 23.24
C ILE A 282 -7.95 -4.12 23.10
N GLN A 283 -9.17 -4.04 22.57
CA GLN A 283 -10.11 -5.17 22.62
C GLN A 283 -9.49 -6.34 21.87
N GLN A 284 -9.13 -7.39 22.60
CA GLN A 284 -8.66 -8.63 22.00
C GLN A 284 -9.77 -9.24 21.16
N ASP A 285 -9.44 -9.67 19.97
CA ASP A 285 -10.33 -10.43 19.09
C ASP A 285 -9.85 -11.89 19.01
N PRO A 286 -10.26 -12.76 19.94
CA PRO A 286 -9.82 -14.16 19.97
C PRO A 286 -10.20 -14.91 18.69
N ALA A 287 -11.34 -14.61 18.09
CA ALA A 287 -11.78 -15.25 16.85
C ALA A 287 -10.88 -14.85 15.68
N ARG A 288 -10.41 -13.60 15.65
CA ARG A 288 -9.44 -13.12 14.66
C ARG A 288 -8.08 -13.77 14.89
N VAL A 289 -7.62 -13.91 16.14
CA VAL A 289 -6.37 -14.61 16.48
C VAL A 289 -6.41 -16.05 15.98
N GLU A 290 -7.48 -16.83 16.28
CA GLU A 290 -7.63 -18.20 15.79
C GLU A 290 -7.61 -18.28 14.26
N LYS A 291 -8.30 -17.36 13.57
CA LYS A 291 -8.30 -17.31 12.11
C LYS A 291 -6.91 -17.03 11.53
N LEU A 292 -6.16 -16.11 12.12
CA LEU A 292 -4.80 -15.78 11.67
C LEU A 292 -3.81 -16.91 11.96
N LEU A 293 -3.94 -17.60 13.09
CA LEU A 293 -3.15 -18.80 13.37
C LEU A 293 -3.49 -19.94 12.41
N ALA A 294 -4.76 -20.12 12.05
CA ALA A 294 -5.16 -21.09 11.03
C ALA A 294 -4.62 -20.73 9.64
N GLU A 295 -4.56 -19.42 9.29
CA GLU A 295 -3.94 -18.93 8.06
C GLU A 295 -2.44 -19.24 8.05
N LEU A 296 -1.73 -18.97 9.15
CA LEU A 296 -0.31 -19.30 9.33
C LEU A 296 -0.09 -20.82 9.19
N ASP A 297 -0.93 -21.64 9.82
CA ASP A 297 -0.85 -23.11 9.74
C ASP A 297 -1.08 -23.63 8.34
N SER A 298 -1.94 -22.98 7.58
CA SER A 298 -2.22 -23.33 6.19
C SER A 298 -1.03 -23.09 5.25
N MET A 299 -0.03 -22.32 5.66
CA MET A 299 1.19 -22.14 4.88
C MET A 299 1.92 -23.48 4.77
N ILE A 300 2.49 -23.74 3.60
CA ILE A 300 3.25 -24.98 3.36
C ILE A 300 4.59 -24.88 4.07
N GLY A 301 5.01 -25.94 4.75
CA GLY A 301 6.25 -26.01 5.53
C GLY A 301 6.30 -24.98 6.66
N LEU A 302 7.48 -24.42 6.93
CA LEU A 302 7.75 -23.37 7.92
C LEU A 302 7.46 -23.80 9.38
N ASP A 303 7.58 -25.07 9.72
CA ASP A 303 7.15 -25.61 11.03
C ASP A 303 7.85 -24.92 12.21
N ALA A 304 9.16 -24.66 12.10
CA ALA A 304 9.92 -23.92 13.12
C ALA A 304 9.41 -22.49 13.28
N VAL A 305 9.15 -21.78 12.17
CA VAL A 305 8.64 -20.41 12.19
C VAL A 305 7.23 -20.35 12.79
N LYS A 306 6.36 -21.30 12.44
CA LYS A 306 5.01 -21.42 13.00
C LYS A 306 5.05 -21.64 14.52
N ALA A 307 5.92 -22.54 14.99
CA ALA A 307 6.11 -22.79 16.41
C ALA A 307 6.59 -21.55 17.15
N GLU A 308 7.55 -20.81 16.57
CA GLU A 308 8.08 -19.58 17.15
C GLU A 308 7.04 -18.46 17.23
N VAL A 309 6.26 -18.25 16.16
CA VAL A 309 5.16 -17.26 16.18
C VAL A 309 4.15 -17.63 17.25
N ARG A 310 3.76 -18.88 17.39
CA ARG A 310 2.85 -19.35 18.45
C ARG A 310 3.41 -19.08 19.84
N ALA A 311 4.67 -19.40 20.08
CA ALA A 311 5.32 -19.14 21.37
C ALA A 311 5.32 -17.64 21.74
N LEU A 312 5.56 -16.76 20.75
CA LEU A 312 5.46 -15.30 20.96
C LEU A 312 4.02 -14.87 21.29
N ILE A 313 3.04 -15.42 20.62
CA ILE A 313 1.62 -15.12 20.89
C ILE A 313 1.23 -15.57 22.29
N ASP A 314 1.63 -16.78 22.69
CA ASP A 314 1.38 -17.29 24.05
C ASP A 314 2.03 -16.40 25.12
N GLU A 315 3.27 -15.95 24.90
CA GLU A 315 3.97 -15.01 25.80
C GLU A 315 3.24 -13.68 25.91
N ILE A 316 2.79 -13.11 24.79
CA ILE A 316 2.03 -11.87 24.75
C ILE A 316 0.73 -12.02 25.56
N GLN A 317 -0.02 -13.10 25.37
CA GLN A 317 -1.26 -13.37 26.10
C GLN A 317 -1.02 -13.52 27.61
N VAL A 318 0.01 -14.24 28.01
CA VAL A 318 0.36 -14.38 29.43
C VAL A 318 0.76 -13.03 30.02
N ASN A 319 1.52 -12.22 29.32
CA ASN A 319 1.91 -10.89 29.75
C ASN A 319 0.68 -9.99 29.93
N GLU A 320 -0.31 -10.10 29.08
CA GLU A 320 -1.58 -9.37 29.20
C GLU A 320 -2.37 -9.82 30.43
N TRP A 321 -2.49 -11.13 30.68
CA TRP A 321 -3.13 -11.65 31.90
C TRP A 321 -2.41 -11.16 33.19
N ARG A 322 -1.06 -11.04 33.15
CA ARG A 322 -0.29 -10.50 34.27
C ARG A 322 -0.59 -9.03 34.52
N ARG A 323 -0.69 -8.20 33.45
CA ARG A 323 -1.11 -6.79 33.55
C ARG A 323 -2.49 -6.66 34.15
N ASN A 324 -3.47 -7.44 33.65
CA ASN A 324 -4.84 -7.44 34.14
C ASN A 324 -4.95 -7.90 35.61
N ALA A 325 -4.01 -8.72 36.07
CA ALA A 325 -3.90 -9.14 37.48
C ALA A 325 -3.10 -8.15 38.35
N GLY A 326 -2.69 -7.00 37.82
CA GLY A 326 -1.88 -5.99 38.55
C GLY A 326 -0.44 -6.42 38.82
N LEU A 327 0.07 -7.44 38.09
CA LEU A 327 1.43 -7.93 38.23
C LEU A 327 2.38 -7.19 37.27
N SER A 328 3.62 -6.97 37.72
CA SER A 328 4.65 -6.40 36.86
C SER A 328 4.96 -7.31 35.67
N VAL A 329 5.05 -6.75 34.47
CA VAL A 329 5.49 -7.41 33.25
C VAL A 329 6.80 -6.77 32.82
N GLY A 330 7.80 -7.59 32.51
CA GLY A 330 9.05 -7.08 31.93
C GLY A 330 8.77 -6.41 30.58
N SER A 331 9.60 -5.44 30.19
CA SER A 331 9.51 -4.85 28.86
C SER A 331 9.86 -5.90 27.82
N ALA A 332 8.86 -6.37 27.08
CA ALA A 332 9.04 -7.26 25.93
C ALA A 332 9.19 -6.42 24.66
N SER A 333 10.16 -6.74 23.81
CA SER A 333 10.28 -6.15 22.48
C SER A 333 9.49 -6.98 21.47
N ASN A 334 8.72 -6.32 20.62
CA ASN A 334 7.99 -6.97 19.52
C ASN A 334 8.80 -6.97 18.20
N HIS A 335 10.07 -6.52 18.24
CA HIS A 335 10.93 -6.45 17.08
C HIS A 335 11.55 -7.80 16.77
N LEU A 336 11.59 -8.18 15.48
CA LEU A 336 12.04 -9.50 15.02
C LEU A 336 13.07 -9.39 13.90
N ILE A 337 13.91 -10.42 13.80
CA ILE A 337 14.84 -10.61 12.70
C ILE A 337 14.36 -11.83 11.90
N PHE A 338 14.21 -11.66 10.58
CA PHE A 338 13.86 -12.74 9.65
C PHE A 338 15.02 -13.04 8.73
N THR A 339 15.60 -14.22 8.83
CA THR A 339 16.72 -14.65 7.99
C THR A 339 16.30 -15.77 7.04
N GLY A 340 16.94 -15.86 5.87
CA GLY A 340 16.72 -16.95 4.93
C GLY A 340 16.65 -16.52 3.47
N ALA A 341 16.61 -17.49 2.58
CA ALA A 341 16.61 -17.32 1.13
C ALA A 341 15.34 -16.59 0.62
N PRO A 342 15.36 -16.04 -0.60
CA PRO A 342 14.19 -15.37 -1.17
C PRO A 342 13.05 -16.36 -1.45
N GLY A 343 11.82 -15.87 -1.39
CA GLY A 343 10.63 -16.68 -1.69
C GLY A 343 10.25 -17.73 -0.62
N THR A 344 10.83 -17.67 0.58
CA THR A 344 10.52 -18.56 1.71
C THR A 344 9.31 -18.11 2.55
N GLY A 345 8.69 -16.96 2.23
CA GLY A 345 7.47 -16.50 2.91
C GLY A 345 7.69 -15.46 4.00
N LYS A 346 8.88 -14.86 4.16
CA LYS A 346 9.21 -13.85 5.18
C LYS A 346 8.18 -12.72 5.26
N THR A 347 7.89 -12.05 4.15
CA THR A 347 6.93 -10.93 4.10
C THR A 347 5.52 -11.36 4.45
N THR A 348 5.10 -12.57 4.03
CA THR A 348 3.77 -13.12 4.34
C THR A 348 3.60 -13.35 5.84
N VAL A 349 4.59 -14.00 6.48
CA VAL A 349 4.57 -14.23 7.93
C VAL A 349 4.63 -12.92 8.70
N ALA A 350 5.43 -11.94 8.24
CA ALA A 350 5.49 -10.61 8.86
C ALA A 350 4.13 -9.89 8.87
N ARG A 351 3.36 -10.00 7.76
CA ARG A 351 1.99 -9.44 7.69
C ARG A 351 1.04 -10.15 8.66
N ILE A 352 1.05 -11.49 8.70
CA ILE A 352 0.23 -12.27 9.65
C ILE A 352 0.61 -11.90 11.10
N TYR A 353 1.89 -11.76 11.41
CA TYR A 353 2.35 -11.36 12.74
C TYR A 353 1.85 -9.97 13.13
N GLY A 354 1.90 -8.99 12.23
CA GLY A 354 1.35 -7.67 12.47
C GLY A 354 -0.16 -7.67 12.76
N GLU A 355 -0.93 -8.45 12.00
CA GLU A 355 -2.36 -8.64 12.25
C GLU A 355 -2.62 -9.38 13.58
N LEU A 356 -1.76 -10.32 13.97
CA LEU A 356 -1.85 -10.99 15.27
C LEU A 356 -1.59 -10.02 16.42
N LEU A 357 -0.57 -9.15 16.33
CA LEU A 357 -0.30 -8.12 17.32
C LEU A 357 -1.49 -7.15 17.48
N LYS A 358 -2.16 -6.79 16.38
CA LYS A 358 -3.39 -6.01 16.41
C LYS A 358 -4.52 -6.80 17.10
N ALA A 359 -4.78 -8.03 16.69
CA ALA A 359 -5.87 -8.85 17.24
C ALA A 359 -5.69 -9.16 18.73
N LEU A 360 -4.45 -9.19 19.21
CA LEU A 360 -4.08 -9.33 20.62
C LEU A 360 -4.12 -8.02 21.40
N GLY A 361 -4.30 -6.90 20.71
CA GLY A 361 -4.31 -5.62 21.36
C GLY A 361 -2.94 -5.06 21.73
N VAL A 362 -1.86 -5.57 21.15
CA VAL A 362 -0.50 -5.05 21.35
C VAL A 362 -0.26 -3.79 20.53
N LEU A 363 -0.72 -3.80 19.30
CA LEU A 363 -0.64 -2.66 18.40
C LEU A 363 -2.05 -2.17 18.05
N PRO A 364 -2.28 -0.86 17.98
CA PRO A 364 -3.60 -0.28 17.75
C PRO A 364 -4.13 -0.55 16.33
N ASN A 365 -3.25 -0.73 15.36
CA ASN A 365 -3.64 -1.05 13.98
C ASN A 365 -2.74 -2.14 13.39
N GLY A 366 -3.23 -2.86 12.38
CA GLY A 366 -2.46 -3.88 11.65
C GLY A 366 -1.68 -3.33 10.47
N LYS A 367 -1.35 -2.04 10.48
CA LYS A 367 -0.62 -1.38 9.39
C LYS A 367 0.71 -2.09 9.12
N PHE A 368 1.00 -2.35 7.85
CA PHE A 368 2.22 -3.00 7.43
C PHE A 368 2.96 -2.14 6.41
N LYS A 369 4.07 -1.54 6.83
CA LYS A 369 4.91 -0.71 5.97
C LYS A 369 6.14 -1.49 5.54
N GLU A 370 6.20 -1.86 4.26
CA GLU A 370 7.36 -2.53 3.66
C GLU A 370 8.28 -1.50 3.02
N VAL A 371 9.57 -1.55 3.37
CA VAL A 371 10.58 -0.60 2.91
C VAL A 371 11.90 -1.29 2.62
N ALA A 372 12.72 -0.67 1.75
CA ALA A 372 14.08 -1.07 1.45
C ALA A 372 15.04 0.11 1.69
N ARG A 373 16.37 -0.11 1.54
CA ARG A 373 17.38 0.95 1.71
C ARG A 373 17.02 2.27 1.04
N ARG A 374 16.51 2.24 -0.21
CA ARG A 374 16.16 3.44 -0.97
C ARG A 374 15.07 4.31 -0.31
N ASP A 375 14.23 3.68 0.52
CA ASP A 375 13.11 4.34 1.17
C ASP A 375 13.54 5.01 2.49
N LEU A 376 14.66 4.59 3.07
CA LEU A 376 15.22 5.08 4.32
C LEU A 376 16.35 6.09 4.09
N VAL A 377 17.22 5.84 3.11
CA VAL A 377 18.44 6.62 2.88
C VAL A 377 18.16 7.82 1.97
N GLY A 378 18.60 9.00 2.40
CA GLY A 378 18.55 10.24 1.62
C GLY A 378 19.62 10.29 0.52
N GLN A 379 19.45 11.19 -0.44
CA GLN A 379 20.43 11.44 -1.52
C GLN A 379 21.48 12.50 -1.14
N TYR A 380 21.21 13.31 -0.12
CA TYR A 380 22.09 14.42 0.32
C TYR A 380 22.35 14.32 1.81
N ILE A 381 23.45 14.97 2.25
CA ILE A 381 23.84 15.05 3.66
C ILE A 381 22.71 15.70 4.48
N GLY A 382 22.32 15.10 5.59
CA GLY A 382 21.27 15.57 6.50
C GLY A 382 19.84 15.13 6.15
N HIS A 383 19.60 14.55 4.97
CA HIS A 383 18.26 14.10 4.57
C HIS A 383 17.92 12.68 5.02
N THR A 384 18.91 11.89 5.43
CA THR A 384 18.69 10.48 5.80
C THR A 384 17.92 10.36 7.11
N ALA A 385 18.31 11.10 8.13
CA ALA A 385 17.63 11.06 9.43
C ALA A 385 16.16 11.49 9.31
N GLU A 386 15.89 12.58 8.58
CA GLU A 386 14.52 13.06 8.34
C GLU A 386 13.68 12.02 7.58
N LYS A 387 14.24 11.44 6.53
CA LYS A 387 13.55 10.43 5.71
C LYS A 387 13.28 9.14 6.49
N THR A 388 14.27 8.68 7.26
CA THR A 388 14.11 7.50 8.13
C THR A 388 13.04 7.74 9.19
N THR A 389 13.05 8.93 9.82
CA THR A 389 12.03 9.30 10.82
C THR A 389 10.64 9.33 10.19
N ALA A 390 10.45 9.96 9.04
CA ALA A 390 9.16 10.03 8.37
C ALA A 390 8.61 8.63 8.04
N VAL A 391 9.45 7.74 7.52
CA VAL A 391 9.08 6.35 7.21
C VAL A 391 8.71 5.58 8.49
N PHE A 392 9.45 5.78 9.58
CA PHE A 392 9.17 5.13 10.86
C PHE A 392 7.86 5.64 11.47
N GLU A 393 7.61 6.95 11.44
CA GLU A 393 6.36 7.58 11.90
C GLU A 393 5.14 7.08 11.11
N GLU A 394 5.29 6.83 9.80
CA GLU A 394 4.26 6.21 8.99
C GLU A 394 3.90 4.78 9.44
N ALA A 395 4.81 4.08 10.09
CA ALA A 395 4.62 2.72 10.58
C ALA A 395 4.13 2.65 12.04
N LEU A 396 4.04 3.78 12.75
CA LEU A 396 3.57 3.80 14.14
C LEU A 396 2.17 3.17 14.27
N GLY A 397 1.99 2.42 15.33
CA GLY A 397 0.79 1.64 15.58
C GLY A 397 0.73 0.30 14.83
N GLY A 398 1.70 -0.01 13.98
CA GLY A 398 1.75 -1.21 13.14
C GLY A 398 3.13 -1.84 13.03
N VAL A 399 3.45 -2.38 11.85
CA VAL A 399 4.71 -3.06 11.56
C VAL A 399 5.52 -2.31 10.52
N LEU A 400 6.78 -2.03 10.82
CA LEU A 400 7.79 -1.61 9.86
C LEU A 400 8.62 -2.83 9.42
N PHE A 401 8.45 -3.25 8.18
CA PHE A 401 9.22 -4.36 7.59
C PHE A 401 10.31 -3.81 6.68
N ILE A 402 11.58 -4.06 7.05
CA ILE A 402 12.75 -3.61 6.29
C ILE A 402 13.33 -4.81 5.55
N ASP A 403 13.07 -4.88 4.23
CA ASP A 403 13.62 -5.96 3.41
C ASP A 403 15.07 -5.67 3.01
N GLU A 404 15.88 -6.73 2.91
CA GLU A 404 17.32 -6.65 2.62
C GLU A 404 18.05 -5.63 3.51
N ALA A 405 17.74 -5.63 4.83
CA ALA A 405 18.22 -4.63 5.80
C ALA A 405 19.76 -4.53 5.84
N TYR A 406 20.49 -5.61 5.56
CA TYR A 406 21.95 -5.63 5.47
C TYR A 406 22.49 -4.64 4.42
N THR A 407 21.68 -4.26 3.45
CA THR A 407 22.08 -3.25 2.45
C THR A 407 22.32 -1.88 3.07
N LEU A 408 21.77 -1.59 4.25
CA LEU A 408 22.04 -0.36 4.99
C LEU A 408 23.51 -0.22 5.40
N SER A 409 24.20 -1.33 5.71
CA SER A 409 25.63 -1.32 6.06
C SER A 409 26.58 -1.31 4.83
N ARG A 410 26.07 -1.46 3.60
CA ARG A 410 26.91 -1.42 2.40
C ARG A 410 27.33 0.01 2.08
N SER A 411 28.62 0.32 2.19
CA SER A 411 29.20 1.59 1.77
C SER A 411 29.14 1.74 0.24
N SER A 412 28.39 2.70 -0.26
CA SER A 412 28.49 3.14 -1.68
C SER A 412 29.62 4.17 -1.74
N GLY A 413 30.75 3.82 -2.34
CA GLY A 413 32.02 4.55 -2.37
C GLY A 413 31.89 6.06 -2.62
N GLY A 414 31.91 6.85 -1.54
CA GLY A 414 31.85 8.32 -1.58
C GLY A 414 31.52 8.93 -0.21
N GLY A 415 32.39 8.82 0.75
CA GLY A 415 32.61 9.80 1.82
C GLY A 415 31.56 10.03 2.91
N ALA A 416 30.31 9.72 2.75
CA ALA A 416 29.28 9.86 3.78
C ALA A 416 28.52 8.54 3.94
N ASP A 417 28.53 7.98 5.14
CA ASP A 417 27.87 6.71 5.47
C ASP A 417 26.39 6.96 5.81
N PHE A 418 25.60 7.33 4.80
CA PHE A 418 24.17 7.57 4.95
C PHE A 418 23.40 6.34 5.47
N GLY A 419 23.88 5.14 5.17
CA GLY A 419 23.25 3.94 5.68
C GLY A 419 23.43 3.80 7.20
N ARG A 420 24.58 4.19 7.73
CA ARG A 420 24.82 4.22 9.18
C ARG A 420 23.97 5.26 9.88
N GLU A 421 23.80 6.45 9.29
CA GLU A 421 22.89 7.49 9.80
C GLU A 421 21.44 6.96 9.90
N ALA A 422 20.98 6.18 8.90
CA ALA A 422 19.67 5.54 8.94
C ALA A 422 19.57 4.52 10.10
N ILE A 423 20.60 3.69 10.28
CA ILE A 423 20.66 2.69 11.38
C ILE A 423 20.62 3.40 12.74
N ASP A 424 21.46 4.42 12.95
CA ASP A 424 21.52 5.15 14.23
C ASP A 424 20.17 5.84 14.53
N THR A 425 19.49 6.36 13.51
CA THR A 425 18.16 6.94 13.64
C THR A 425 17.11 5.87 14.00
N LEU A 426 17.14 4.72 13.34
CA LEU A 426 16.24 3.60 13.64
C LEU A 426 16.41 3.10 15.08
N VAL A 427 17.66 2.90 15.53
CA VAL A 427 17.96 2.45 16.91
C VAL A 427 17.34 3.38 17.94
N LYS A 428 17.43 4.69 17.73
CA LYS A 428 16.83 5.68 18.61
C LYS A 428 15.29 5.61 18.58
N LEU A 429 14.69 5.59 17.39
CA LEU A 429 13.25 5.54 17.23
C LEU A 429 12.65 4.24 17.79
N MET A 430 13.32 3.10 17.63
CA MET A 430 12.90 1.82 18.20
C MET A 430 12.92 1.83 19.74
N GLU A 431 13.80 2.61 20.37
CA GLU A 431 13.80 2.78 21.82
C GLU A 431 12.69 3.73 22.27
N ASP A 432 12.56 4.87 21.57
CA ASP A 432 11.60 5.92 21.94
C ASP A 432 10.14 5.45 21.75
N HIS A 433 9.87 4.53 20.79
CA HIS A 433 8.54 4.03 20.41
C HIS A 433 8.41 2.50 20.51
N ARG A 434 9.10 1.87 21.47
CA ARG A 434 9.21 0.41 21.57
C ARG A 434 7.86 -0.33 21.67
N ASP A 435 6.86 0.29 22.27
CA ASP A 435 5.53 -0.27 22.50
C ASP A 435 4.51 0.17 21.40
N GLU A 436 4.92 1.02 20.48
CA GLU A 436 4.06 1.62 19.49
C GLU A 436 4.25 1.05 18.07
N VAL A 437 5.34 0.30 17.85
CA VAL A 437 5.67 -0.26 16.54
C VAL A 437 6.41 -1.58 16.69
N ALA A 438 6.16 -2.54 15.80
CA ALA A 438 7.00 -3.72 15.64
C ALA A 438 7.91 -3.55 14.43
N VAL A 439 9.21 -3.54 14.62
CA VAL A 439 10.20 -3.48 13.53
C VAL A 439 10.65 -4.90 13.19
N ILE A 440 10.52 -5.28 11.93
CA ILE A 440 10.99 -6.56 11.42
C ILE A 440 12.05 -6.28 10.36
N VAL A 441 13.28 -6.76 10.59
CA VAL A 441 14.34 -6.69 9.59
C VAL A 441 14.50 -8.04 8.91
N ALA A 442 14.62 -8.06 7.59
CA ALA A 442 14.73 -9.28 6.82
C ALA A 442 15.93 -9.26 5.87
N GLY A 443 16.48 -10.45 5.59
CA GLY A 443 17.60 -10.60 4.64
C GLY A 443 18.12 -12.03 4.57
N TYR A 444 19.20 -12.21 3.81
CA TYR A 444 19.92 -13.48 3.75
C TYR A 444 20.62 -13.79 5.07
N THR A 445 20.68 -15.05 5.46
CA THR A 445 21.18 -15.46 6.77
C THR A 445 22.58 -14.94 7.07
N GLN A 446 23.53 -15.16 6.17
CA GLN A 446 24.92 -14.75 6.39
C GLN A 446 25.08 -13.23 6.43
N GLU A 447 24.47 -12.53 5.49
CA GLU A 447 24.51 -11.07 5.41
C GLU A 447 23.86 -10.40 6.63
N MET A 448 22.80 -11.02 7.15
CA MET A 448 22.13 -10.51 8.37
C MET A 448 22.98 -10.72 9.62
N ILE A 449 23.72 -11.83 9.74
CA ILE A 449 24.69 -12.04 10.83
C ILE A 449 25.74 -10.94 10.82
N GLU A 450 26.39 -10.72 9.66
CA GLU A 450 27.42 -9.67 9.51
C GLU A 450 26.86 -8.26 9.78
N PHE A 451 25.62 -8.00 9.34
CA PHE A 451 24.93 -6.74 9.57
C PHE A 451 24.69 -6.47 11.05
N LEU A 452 24.25 -7.47 11.80
CA LEU A 452 23.95 -7.34 13.22
C LEU A 452 25.22 -7.28 14.07
N ASP A 453 26.26 -8.04 13.71
CA ASP A 453 27.58 -8.00 14.38
C ASP A 453 28.22 -6.61 14.24
N ALA A 454 28.06 -5.98 13.07
CA ALA A 454 28.56 -4.63 12.84
C ALA A 454 27.74 -3.54 13.55
N ASN A 455 26.52 -3.85 14.03
CA ASN A 455 25.56 -2.90 14.61
C ASN A 455 24.98 -3.43 15.92
N ALA A 456 25.83 -3.66 16.94
CA ALA A 456 25.43 -4.24 18.23
C ALA A 456 24.29 -3.46 18.93
N GLY A 457 24.23 -2.14 18.78
CA GLY A 457 23.13 -1.31 19.28
C GLY A 457 21.79 -1.65 18.66
N LEU A 458 21.78 -1.95 17.36
CA LEU A 458 20.57 -2.40 16.64
C LEU A 458 20.22 -3.85 17.05
N ALA A 459 21.21 -4.75 17.11
CA ALA A 459 21.00 -6.15 17.45
C ALA A 459 20.33 -6.33 18.83
N SER A 460 20.69 -5.50 19.82
CA SER A 460 20.13 -5.56 21.16
C SER A 460 18.65 -5.15 21.29
N ARG A 461 18.04 -4.60 20.24
CA ARG A 461 16.62 -4.19 20.22
C ARG A 461 15.69 -5.31 19.79
N PHE A 462 16.21 -6.33 19.12
CA PHE A 462 15.40 -7.44 18.62
C PHE A 462 15.22 -8.54 19.67
N ALA A 463 13.98 -8.98 19.84
CA ALA A 463 13.65 -10.04 20.77
C ALA A 463 14.13 -11.41 20.27
N LYS A 464 14.03 -11.65 18.96
CA LYS A 464 14.22 -12.98 18.40
C LYS A 464 14.61 -12.96 16.93
N THR A 465 15.36 -14.00 16.51
CA THR A 465 15.65 -14.30 15.11
C THR A 465 14.84 -15.52 14.69
N MET A 466 14.12 -15.41 13.57
CA MET A 466 13.41 -16.49 12.91
C MET A 466 14.10 -16.87 11.61
N GLU A 467 14.48 -18.14 11.49
CA GLU A 467 15.13 -18.66 10.30
C GLU A 467 14.13 -19.32 9.36
N PHE A 468 14.08 -18.83 8.13
CA PHE A 468 13.26 -19.34 7.04
C PHE A 468 14.11 -20.26 6.15
N VAL A 469 14.05 -21.53 6.41
CA VAL A 469 14.78 -22.53 5.63
C VAL A 469 14.21 -22.72 4.23
N ASN A 470 15.03 -23.22 3.31
CA ASN A 470 14.57 -23.56 1.97
C ASN A 470 13.51 -24.65 2.01
N TYR A 471 12.49 -24.54 1.17
CA TYR A 471 11.47 -25.58 1.00
C TYR A 471 12.07 -26.86 0.43
N SER A 472 11.61 -28.00 0.90
CA SER A 472 11.88 -29.31 0.30
C SER A 472 11.27 -29.42 -1.11
N PRO A 473 11.72 -30.38 -1.97
CA PRO A 473 11.08 -30.62 -3.26
C PRO A 473 9.58 -30.88 -3.16
N SER A 474 9.16 -31.66 -2.16
CA SER A 474 7.76 -31.98 -1.93
C SER A 474 6.94 -30.76 -1.55
N GLU A 475 7.48 -29.86 -0.73
CA GLU A 475 6.84 -28.59 -0.39
C GLU A 475 6.74 -27.66 -1.61
N LEU A 476 7.76 -27.62 -2.47
CA LEU A 476 7.70 -26.84 -3.71
C LEU A 476 6.65 -27.36 -4.69
N VAL A 477 6.43 -28.67 -4.77
CA VAL A 477 5.31 -29.25 -5.55
C VAL A 477 3.96 -28.81 -4.98
N LEU A 478 3.79 -28.84 -3.64
CA LEU A 478 2.57 -28.35 -3.01
C LEU A 478 2.34 -26.86 -3.25
N ILE A 479 3.40 -26.06 -3.20
CA ILE A 479 3.36 -24.62 -3.51
C ILE A 479 2.98 -24.41 -4.98
N ALA A 480 3.59 -25.15 -5.91
CA ALA A 480 3.26 -25.07 -7.33
C ALA A 480 1.79 -25.42 -7.58
N ASN A 481 1.31 -26.52 -6.96
CA ASN A 481 -0.10 -26.91 -7.06
C ASN A 481 -1.07 -25.86 -6.50
N ARG A 482 -0.73 -25.23 -5.37
CA ARG A 482 -1.53 -24.14 -4.79
C ARG A 482 -1.57 -22.91 -5.71
N ILE A 483 -0.43 -22.51 -6.27
CA ILE A 483 -0.35 -21.37 -7.21
C ILE A 483 -1.14 -21.68 -8.48
N ALA A 484 -1.00 -22.90 -9.02
CA ALA A 484 -1.77 -23.32 -10.19
C ALA A 484 -3.29 -23.26 -9.91
N GLY A 485 -3.72 -23.79 -8.76
CA GLY A 485 -5.13 -23.79 -8.35
C GLY A 485 -5.74 -22.40 -8.14
N GLN A 486 -4.95 -21.42 -7.72
CA GLN A 486 -5.42 -20.02 -7.58
C GLN A 486 -5.84 -19.39 -8.91
N ASP A 487 -5.24 -19.85 -10.01
CA ASP A 487 -5.54 -19.39 -11.37
C ASP A 487 -6.33 -20.43 -12.18
N ASP A 488 -7.07 -21.34 -11.50
CA ASP A 488 -7.90 -22.39 -12.07
C ASP A 488 -7.14 -23.44 -12.91
N TYR A 489 -5.83 -23.56 -12.76
CA TYR A 489 -5.06 -24.63 -13.39
C TYR A 489 -5.02 -25.90 -12.56
N LEU A 490 -4.94 -27.03 -13.23
CA LEU A 490 -4.78 -28.37 -12.65
C LEU A 490 -3.48 -29.00 -13.16
N LEU A 491 -2.78 -29.69 -12.27
CA LEU A 491 -1.65 -30.52 -12.65
C LEU A 491 -2.18 -31.85 -13.22
N GLY A 492 -1.86 -32.11 -14.48
CA GLY A 492 -2.23 -33.35 -15.16
C GLY A 492 -1.55 -34.60 -14.56
N PRO A 493 -1.98 -35.82 -14.95
CA PRO A 493 -1.41 -37.06 -14.46
C PRO A 493 0.10 -37.12 -14.64
N GLY A 494 0.84 -37.55 -13.60
CA GLY A 494 2.29 -37.71 -13.59
C GLY A 494 3.09 -36.39 -13.50
N LEU A 495 2.43 -35.21 -13.61
CA LEU A 495 3.13 -33.95 -13.57
C LEU A 495 3.68 -33.61 -12.18
N ALA A 496 3.00 -34.00 -11.11
CA ALA A 496 3.47 -33.81 -9.74
C ALA A 496 4.78 -34.58 -9.47
N ASP A 497 4.91 -35.82 -9.98
CA ASP A 497 6.12 -36.63 -9.84
C ASP A 497 7.28 -36.01 -10.65
N ALA A 498 7.00 -35.54 -11.85
CA ALA A 498 8.00 -34.87 -12.70
C ALA A 498 8.46 -33.53 -12.09
N LEU A 499 7.55 -32.76 -11.47
CA LEU A 499 7.91 -31.56 -10.72
C LEU A 499 8.78 -31.90 -9.49
N LEU A 500 8.47 -32.99 -8.78
CA LEU A 500 9.23 -33.44 -7.63
C LEU A 500 10.67 -33.78 -8.04
N GLU A 501 10.84 -34.52 -9.13
CA GLU A 501 12.16 -34.85 -9.68
C GLU A 501 12.92 -33.58 -10.11
N TRP A 502 12.27 -32.69 -10.84
CA TRP A 502 12.87 -31.43 -11.31
C TRP A 502 13.31 -30.55 -10.14
N PHE A 503 12.44 -30.30 -9.16
CA PHE A 503 12.81 -29.55 -7.95
C PHE A 503 13.91 -30.24 -7.14
N GLY A 504 14.00 -31.58 -7.21
CA GLY A 504 15.06 -32.37 -6.55
C GLY A 504 16.45 -32.14 -7.14
N GLN A 505 16.54 -31.80 -8.43
CA GLN A 505 17.78 -31.57 -9.15
C GLN A 505 18.33 -30.14 -9.02
N LEU A 506 17.52 -29.19 -8.51
CA LEU A 506 17.95 -27.80 -8.36
C LEU A 506 18.96 -27.64 -7.22
N ASP A 507 20.01 -26.87 -7.48
CA ASP A 507 20.92 -26.43 -6.42
C ASP A 507 20.19 -25.44 -5.48
N ARG A 508 20.32 -25.66 -4.18
CA ARG A 508 19.63 -24.91 -3.13
C ARG A 508 20.61 -24.09 -2.31
N ASP A 509 21.37 -23.27 -3.00
CA ASP A 509 22.24 -22.30 -2.36
C ASP A 509 21.43 -21.21 -1.62
N GLN A 510 22.13 -20.28 -1.00
CA GLN A 510 21.51 -19.14 -0.28
C GLN A 510 20.67 -18.20 -1.18
N ASN A 511 20.84 -18.28 -2.52
CA ASN A 511 20.11 -17.47 -3.50
C ASN A 511 18.92 -18.22 -4.11
N PHE A 512 18.67 -19.46 -3.70
CA PHE A 512 17.61 -20.27 -4.26
C PHE A 512 16.24 -19.59 -4.10
N GLY A 513 15.51 -19.44 -5.22
CA GLY A 513 14.30 -18.64 -5.29
C GLY A 513 13.05 -19.22 -4.63
N ASN A 514 13.09 -20.49 -4.15
CA ASN A 514 11.98 -21.16 -3.46
C ASN A 514 10.62 -21.01 -4.18
N ALA A 515 9.61 -20.43 -3.54
CA ALA A 515 8.28 -20.22 -4.16
C ALA A 515 8.33 -19.30 -5.40
N ARG A 516 9.33 -18.42 -5.52
CA ARG A 516 9.54 -17.61 -6.76
C ARG A 516 9.95 -18.52 -7.92
N GLU A 517 10.76 -19.56 -7.64
CA GLU A 517 11.15 -20.54 -8.64
C GLU A 517 9.96 -21.37 -9.13
N ALA A 518 9.11 -21.83 -8.19
CA ALA A 518 7.88 -22.54 -8.53
C ALA A 518 6.93 -21.67 -9.37
N ARG A 519 6.80 -20.40 -9.05
CA ARG A 519 5.99 -19.43 -9.83
C ARG A 519 6.54 -19.24 -11.24
N ARG A 520 7.86 -19.00 -11.37
CA ARG A 520 8.52 -18.81 -12.66
C ARG A 520 8.36 -20.03 -13.56
N LEU A 521 8.49 -21.25 -12.99
CA LEU A 521 8.28 -22.48 -13.71
C LEU A 521 6.84 -22.59 -14.23
N LEU A 522 5.84 -22.34 -13.38
CA LEU A 522 4.44 -22.36 -13.77
C LEU A 522 4.11 -21.35 -14.87
N GLU A 523 4.68 -20.15 -14.81
CA GLU A 523 4.56 -19.15 -15.88
C GLU A 523 5.13 -19.67 -17.21
N GLY A 524 6.29 -20.33 -17.16
CA GLY A 524 6.88 -21.01 -18.31
C GLY A 524 5.98 -22.11 -18.89
N MET A 525 5.42 -22.93 -18.02
CA MET A 525 4.48 -24.02 -18.39
C MET A 525 3.19 -23.48 -19.02
N ARG A 526 2.60 -22.39 -18.50
CA ARG A 526 1.43 -21.73 -19.11
C ARG A 526 1.73 -21.21 -20.51
N LYS A 527 2.92 -20.66 -20.72
CA LYS A 527 3.37 -20.23 -22.05
C LYS A 527 3.51 -21.43 -23.01
N ALA A 528 4.06 -22.54 -22.53
CA ALA A 528 4.17 -23.78 -23.30
C ALA A 528 2.78 -24.38 -23.63
N GLN A 529 1.87 -24.43 -22.66
CA GLN A 529 0.46 -24.83 -22.86
C GLN A 529 -0.20 -23.99 -23.96
N SER A 530 -0.01 -22.68 -23.96
CA SER A 530 -0.58 -21.79 -24.98
C SER A 530 -0.13 -22.18 -26.40
N GLY A 531 1.14 -22.57 -26.56
CA GLY A 531 1.67 -23.11 -27.81
C GLY A 531 1.05 -24.45 -28.21
N ARG A 532 0.93 -25.38 -27.25
CA ARG A 532 0.32 -26.70 -27.44
C ARG A 532 -1.16 -26.58 -27.83
N LEU A 533 -1.93 -25.73 -27.15
CA LEU A 533 -3.35 -25.52 -27.43
C LEU A 533 -3.59 -24.95 -28.83
N ARG A 534 -2.73 -24.01 -29.28
CA ARG A 534 -2.81 -23.49 -30.66
C ARG A 534 -2.57 -24.56 -31.72
N ALA A 535 -1.78 -25.58 -31.41
CA ALA A 535 -1.46 -26.67 -32.32
C ALA A 535 -2.53 -27.78 -32.40
N LEU A 536 -3.58 -27.73 -31.54
CA LEU A 536 -4.62 -28.77 -31.49
C LEU A 536 -5.47 -28.90 -32.75
N GLY A 537 -5.51 -27.88 -33.63
CA GLY A 537 -6.37 -27.89 -34.83
C GLY A 537 -7.88 -27.89 -34.55
N ARG A 538 -8.28 -27.81 -33.27
CA ARG A 538 -9.68 -27.68 -32.81
C ARG A 538 -9.76 -26.63 -31.71
N MET A 539 -10.97 -26.17 -31.42
CA MET A 539 -11.21 -25.31 -30.26
C MET A 539 -10.90 -26.12 -28.98
N PRO A 540 -10.02 -25.62 -28.08
CA PRO A 540 -9.78 -26.27 -26.81
C PRO A 540 -11.05 -26.31 -25.94
N ASP A 541 -11.29 -27.40 -25.27
CA ASP A 541 -12.34 -27.52 -24.28
C ASP A 541 -11.87 -26.99 -22.90
N ARG A 542 -12.77 -27.05 -21.90
CA ARG A 542 -12.48 -26.53 -20.56
C ARG A 542 -11.33 -27.28 -19.87
N ASP A 543 -11.25 -28.59 -20.09
CA ASP A 543 -10.22 -29.43 -19.46
C ASP A 543 -8.87 -29.21 -20.15
N ASP A 544 -8.83 -29.04 -21.47
CA ASP A 544 -7.63 -28.61 -22.20
C ASP A 544 -7.07 -27.30 -21.64
N LEU A 545 -7.96 -26.31 -21.41
CA LEU A 545 -7.57 -24.97 -20.93
C LEU A 545 -7.05 -24.96 -19.48
N ARG A 546 -7.58 -25.86 -18.64
CA ARG A 546 -7.21 -25.93 -17.20
C ARG A 546 -6.00 -26.82 -16.93
N THR A 547 -5.70 -27.82 -17.79
CA THR A 547 -4.73 -28.84 -17.47
C THR A 547 -3.34 -28.50 -18.02
N LEU A 548 -2.37 -28.39 -17.11
CA LEU A 548 -0.94 -28.39 -17.44
C LEU A 548 -0.46 -29.84 -17.51
N VAL A 549 0.28 -30.18 -18.56
CA VAL A 549 0.75 -31.54 -18.82
C VAL A 549 2.28 -31.63 -18.80
N LEU A 550 2.82 -32.85 -18.84
CA LEU A 550 4.26 -33.11 -18.79
C LEU A 550 5.01 -32.39 -19.92
N ASP A 551 4.43 -32.34 -21.15
CA ASP A 551 5.06 -31.66 -22.29
C ASP A 551 5.22 -30.16 -22.02
N ASP A 552 4.30 -29.52 -21.27
CA ASP A 552 4.39 -28.12 -20.90
C ASP A 552 5.57 -27.89 -19.93
N LEU A 553 5.85 -28.83 -19.01
CA LEU A 553 7.03 -28.80 -18.14
C LEU A 553 8.32 -28.98 -18.95
N LEU A 554 8.39 -29.97 -19.82
CA LEU A 554 9.58 -30.24 -20.64
C LEU A 554 9.94 -29.07 -21.54
N LEU A 555 8.96 -28.33 -22.05
CA LEU A 555 9.19 -27.10 -22.83
C LEU A 555 9.60 -25.92 -21.97
N ALA A 556 9.08 -25.81 -20.76
CA ALA A 556 9.40 -24.71 -19.83
C ALA A 556 10.79 -24.83 -19.21
N THR A 557 11.38 -26.03 -19.21
CA THR A 557 12.70 -26.33 -18.60
C THR A 557 13.84 -26.45 -19.61
N ARG A 558 13.58 -26.26 -20.90
CA ARG A 558 14.59 -26.13 -21.99
C ARG A 558 15.15 -24.74 -22.04
#